data_a44ac80bd1bbd9995900c0fe54775153
#
_entry.id   a44ac80bd1bbd9995900c0fe54775153
#
_cell.length_a   1.000
_cell.length_b   1.000
_cell.length_c   1.000
_cell.angle_alpha   90.00
_cell.angle_beta   90.00
_cell.angle_gamma   90.00
#
_symmetry.space_group_name_H-M   'P 1'
#
loop_
_entity.id
_entity.type
_entity.pdbx_description
1 polymer ?
#
loop_
_entity_poly.entity_id
_entity_poly.type
_entity_poly.pdbx_seq_one_letter_code
_entity_poly.pdbx_strand_id
1 'polypeptide(L)'
;MSKDQLYIFDTTLRDGAQTQGVDFSIDDKEKISSALDELGVDYIEGGWPGANPTDTEFFNKDHNFKSANLTAFGMTKKSEHSAENDPMLSSLINSKSSSICSVSYTHLTLPTTPYV
;
A
#
# COMPACT_ATOMS: atom_id res chain seq x y z
N MET A 1 28.36 -14.81 14.24
CA MET A 1 27.99 -14.92 12.90
C MET A 1 26.79 -14.15 12.63
N SER A 2 26.85 -13.37 11.63
CA SER A 2 25.74 -12.58 11.33
C SER A 2 24.81 -13.34 10.43
N LYS A 3 23.57 -13.27 10.64
CA LYS A 3 22.61 -13.87 9.78
C LYS A 3 21.87 -12.79 9.06
N ASP A 4 21.73 -12.96 7.77
CA ASP A 4 20.92 -12.04 7.04
C ASP A 4 19.49 -12.32 7.38
N GLN A 5 18.73 -11.32 7.69
CA GLN A 5 17.35 -11.45 7.98
C GLN A 5 16.53 -11.09 6.75
N LEU A 6 15.62 -11.97 6.37
CA LEU A 6 14.78 -11.72 5.22
C LEU A 6 13.40 -11.32 5.70
N TYR A 7 12.82 -10.36 5.00
CA TYR A 7 11.46 -9.93 5.26
C TYR A 7 10.62 -10.21 4.02
N ILE A 8 9.40 -10.66 4.23
CA ILE A 8 8.48 -10.93 3.14
C ILE A 8 7.51 -9.77 3.05
N PHE A 9 7.48 -9.14 1.89
CA PHE A 9 6.63 -7.98 1.63
C PHE A 9 5.63 -8.40 0.55
N ASP A 10 4.36 -8.49 0.90
CA ASP A 10 3.32 -8.95 -0.02
C ASP A 10 2.56 -7.76 -0.60
N THR A 11 2.40 -7.74 -1.91
CA THR A 11 1.72 -6.64 -2.60
C THR A 11 0.45 -7.08 -3.30
N THR A 12 -0.12 -8.20 -2.91
CA THR A 12 -1.33 -8.71 -3.54
C THR A 12 -2.46 -7.68 -3.53
N LEU A 13 -2.66 -7.03 -2.42
CA LEU A 13 -3.80 -6.12 -2.28
C LEU A 13 -3.58 -4.76 -2.93
N ARG A 14 -2.37 -4.43 -3.30
CA ARG A 14 -2.10 -3.20 -4.03
C ARG A 14 -1.74 -3.51 -5.49
N ASP A 15 -0.65 -4.20 -5.71
CA ASP A 15 -0.19 -4.48 -7.06
C ASP A 15 -1.07 -5.53 -7.72
N GLY A 16 -1.42 -6.57 -6.99
CA GLY A 16 -2.32 -7.60 -7.51
C GLY A 16 -3.69 -7.05 -7.85
N ALA A 17 -4.16 -6.08 -7.09
CA ALA A 17 -5.46 -5.47 -7.35
C ALA A 17 -5.45 -4.59 -8.61
N GLN A 18 -4.29 -4.24 -9.12
CA GLN A 18 -4.19 -3.46 -10.35
C GLN A 18 -4.18 -4.35 -11.59
N THR A 19 -4.24 -5.65 -11.39
CA THR A 19 -4.27 -6.58 -12.51
C THR A 19 -5.62 -6.50 -13.19
N GLN A 20 -5.62 -6.51 -14.51
CA GLN A 20 -6.84 -6.42 -15.26
C GLN A 20 -7.75 -7.61 -14.94
N GLY A 21 -9.00 -7.35 -14.68
CA GLY A 21 -9.96 -8.40 -14.33
C GLY A 21 -10.02 -8.74 -12.85
N VAL A 22 -9.18 -8.10 -12.04
CA VAL A 22 -9.21 -8.33 -10.60
C VAL A 22 -9.88 -7.15 -9.92
N ASP A 23 -10.84 -7.45 -9.05
CA ASP A 23 -11.57 -6.39 -8.34
C ASP A 23 -11.85 -6.91 -6.94
N PHE A 24 -11.10 -6.44 -5.97
CA PHE A 24 -11.28 -6.86 -4.59
C PHE A 24 -12.26 -5.92 -3.88
N SER A 25 -13.24 -6.49 -3.21
CA SER A 25 -14.08 -5.72 -2.30
C SER A 25 -13.33 -5.53 -0.98
N ILE A 26 -13.87 -4.70 -0.10
CA ILE A 26 -13.28 -4.54 1.23
C ILE A 26 -13.25 -5.86 1.96
N ASP A 27 -14.33 -6.63 1.84
CA ASP A 27 -14.42 -7.93 2.48
C ASP A 27 -13.34 -8.86 1.97
N ASP A 28 -13.11 -8.85 0.65
CA ASP A 28 -12.04 -9.65 0.07
C ASP A 28 -10.69 -9.22 0.62
N LYS A 29 -10.45 -7.93 0.72
CA LYS A 29 -9.18 -7.43 1.25
C LYS A 29 -8.98 -7.83 2.70
N GLU A 30 -10.03 -7.79 3.49
CA GLU A 30 -9.93 -8.21 4.89
C GLU A 30 -9.60 -9.69 5.01
N LYS A 31 -10.24 -10.52 4.21
CA LYS A 31 -9.99 -11.95 4.26
C LYS A 31 -8.59 -12.29 3.77
N ILE A 32 -8.16 -11.66 2.69
CA ILE A 32 -6.84 -11.91 2.14
C ILE A 32 -5.76 -11.44 3.11
N SER A 33 -5.94 -10.25 3.70
CA SER A 33 -4.92 -9.73 4.61
C SER A 33 -4.82 -10.59 5.87
N SER A 34 -5.93 -11.11 6.36
CA SER A 34 -5.89 -12.01 7.51
C SER A 34 -5.16 -13.30 7.17
N ALA A 35 -5.39 -13.83 5.97
CA ALA A 35 -4.72 -15.05 5.55
C ALA A 35 -3.21 -14.82 5.39
N LEU A 36 -2.82 -13.68 4.88
CA LEU A 36 -1.41 -13.34 4.73
C LEU A 36 -0.74 -13.18 6.09
N ASP A 37 -1.43 -12.59 7.04
CA ASP A 37 -0.90 -12.45 8.39
C ASP A 37 -0.71 -13.82 9.03
N GLU A 38 -1.65 -14.74 8.85
CA GLU A 38 -1.51 -16.08 9.37
C GLU A 38 -0.39 -16.84 8.69
N LEU A 39 -0.15 -16.56 7.43
CA LEU A 39 0.93 -17.20 6.70
C LEU A 39 2.29 -16.74 7.21
N GLY A 40 2.36 -15.60 7.86
CA GLY A 40 3.60 -15.14 8.44
C GLY A 40 4.37 -14.12 7.63
N VAL A 41 3.71 -13.44 6.68
CA VAL A 41 4.42 -12.38 5.95
C VAL A 41 4.68 -11.22 6.89
N ASP A 42 5.72 -10.48 6.62
CA ASP A 42 6.14 -9.38 7.50
C ASP A 42 5.42 -8.08 7.19
N TYR A 43 5.15 -7.83 5.93
CA TYR A 43 4.48 -6.60 5.50
C TYR A 43 3.39 -6.91 4.49
N ILE A 44 2.23 -6.30 4.67
CA ILE A 44 1.12 -6.42 3.74
C ILE A 44 0.86 -5.04 3.17
N GLU A 45 1.09 -4.85 1.86
CA GLU A 45 0.79 -3.59 1.22
C GLU A 45 -0.68 -3.61 0.86
N GLY A 46 -1.48 -2.95 1.65
CA GLY A 46 -2.93 -3.09 1.59
C GLY A 46 -3.62 -2.31 0.51
N GLY A 47 -2.95 -1.35 -0.09
CA GLY A 47 -3.56 -0.54 -1.13
C GLY A 47 -3.02 0.87 -1.11
N TRP A 48 -3.69 1.74 -1.84
CA TRP A 48 -3.31 3.14 -2.00
C TRP A 48 -4.44 4.01 -1.45
N PRO A 49 -4.36 4.43 -0.18
CA PRO A 49 -5.41 5.26 0.40
C PRO A 49 -5.50 6.58 -0.35
N GLY A 50 -6.71 6.98 -0.66
CA GLY A 50 -6.95 8.20 -1.42
C GLY A 50 -7.06 7.98 -2.91
N ALA A 51 -6.60 6.85 -3.42
CA ALA A 51 -6.68 6.59 -4.85
C ALA A 51 -8.05 6.07 -5.27
N ASN A 52 -8.70 5.33 -4.39
CA ASN A 52 -10.05 4.83 -4.67
C ASN A 52 -10.78 4.61 -3.35
N PRO A 53 -12.12 4.54 -3.39
CA PRO A 53 -12.89 4.42 -2.14
C PRO A 53 -12.64 3.13 -1.39
N THR A 54 -12.43 2.03 -2.09
CA THR A 54 -12.21 0.73 -1.46
C THR A 54 -10.96 0.75 -0.60
N ASP A 55 -9.86 1.24 -1.17
CA ASP A 55 -8.61 1.30 -0.44
C ASP A 55 -8.69 2.29 0.71
N THR A 56 -9.32 3.43 0.49
CA THR A 56 -9.49 4.42 1.54
C THR A 56 -10.25 3.83 2.72
N GLU A 57 -11.33 3.13 2.43
CA GLU A 57 -12.14 2.54 3.49
C GLU A 57 -11.40 1.40 4.18
N PHE A 58 -10.66 0.60 3.43
CA PHE A 58 -9.88 -0.48 4.02
C PHE A 58 -8.90 0.06 5.07
N PHE A 59 -8.23 1.17 4.76
CA PHE A 59 -7.26 1.75 5.68
C PHE A 59 -7.92 2.52 6.83
N ASN A 60 -9.22 2.81 6.74
CA ASN A 60 -9.92 3.44 7.84
C ASN A 60 -10.44 2.45 8.87
N LYS A 61 -10.36 1.17 8.58
CA LYS A 61 -10.78 0.15 9.52
C LYS A 61 -9.63 -0.26 10.40
N ASP A 62 -9.96 -0.79 11.56
CA ASP A 62 -8.94 -1.29 12.47
C ASP A 62 -8.57 -2.72 12.09
N HIS A 63 -7.30 -2.98 12.01
CA HIS A 63 -6.81 -4.31 11.67
C HIS A 63 -5.90 -4.81 12.77
N ASN A 64 -6.15 -6.05 13.23
CA ASN A 64 -5.35 -6.64 14.29
C ASN A 64 -4.53 -7.78 13.72
N PHE A 65 -3.39 -7.47 13.18
CA PHE A 65 -2.50 -8.52 12.67
C PHE A 65 -1.57 -8.99 13.77
N LYS A 66 -1.28 -10.28 13.74
CA LYS A 66 -0.40 -10.86 14.76
C LYS A 66 1.06 -10.61 14.46
N SER A 67 1.45 -10.68 13.22
CA SER A 67 2.85 -10.53 12.86
C SER A 67 3.08 -9.55 11.73
N ALA A 68 2.11 -9.30 10.89
CA ALA A 68 2.31 -8.45 9.74
C ALA A 68 2.13 -6.98 10.05
N ASN A 69 2.86 -6.15 9.34
CA ASN A 69 2.71 -4.70 9.40
C ASN A 69 1.92 -4.25 8.18
N LEU A 70 0.88 -3.49 8.40
CA LEU A 70 0.08 -2.98 7.29
C LEU A 70 0.80 -1.78 6.68
N THR A 71 1.00 -1.84 5.37
CA THR A 71 1.73 -0.81 4.64
C THR A 71 0.80 -0.12 3.64
N ALA A 72 0.85 1.18 3.59
CA ALA A 72 0.10 1.96 2.62
C ALA A 72 1.04 2.40 1.51
N PHE A 73 0.57 2.27 0.26
CA PHE A 73 1.31 2.69 -0.91
C PHE A 73 0.90 4.12 -1.27
N GLY A 74 1.81 4.90 -1.77
CA GLY A 74 1.49 6.22 -2.27
C GLY A 74 2.64 6.82 -3.04
N MET A 75 2.35 7.95 -3.69
CA MET A 75 3.36 8.70 -4.39
C MET A 75 3.87 9.80 -3.48
N THR A 76 5.04 10.30 -3.77
CA THR A 76 5.52 11.50 -3.08
C THR A 76 4.66 12.69 -3.52
N LYS A 77 4.76 13.79 -2.81
CA LYS A 77 3.93 14.95 -3.14
C LYS A 77 4.23 15.44 -4.54
N LYS A 78 3.23 16.04 -5.16
CA LYS A 78 3.42 16.64 -6.47
C LYS A 78 4.23 17.91 -6.33
N SER A 79 4.96 18.25 -7.38
CA SER A 79 5.87 19.37 -7.31
C SER A 79 5.17 20.71 -7.08
N GLU A 80 3.92 20.85 -7.51
CA GLU A 80 3.23 22.12 -7.30
C GLU A 80 2.43 22.15 -6.00
N HIS A 81 2.52 21.13 -5.18
CA HIS A 81 1.82 21.08 -3.91
C HIS A 81 2.80 21.04 -2.77
N SER A 82 2.42 21.56 -1.64
CA SER A 82 3.18 21.34 -0.42
C SER A 82 2.71 20.01 0.18
N ALA A 83 3.47 19.50 1.13
CA ALA A 83 3.05 18.25 1.80
C ALA A 83 1.72 18.43 2.49
N GLU A 84 1.40 19.64 2.92
CA GLU A 84 0.17 19.86 3.66
C GLU A 84 -1.05 19.95 2.78
N ASN A 85 -0.91 20.36 1.54
CA ASN A 85 -2.09 20.52 0.70
C ASN A 85 -2.14 19.54 -0.46
N ASP A 86 -1.34 18.49 -0.45
CA ASP A 86 -1.47 17.42 -1.43
C ASP A 86 -2.47 16.40 -0.89
N PRO A 87 -3.65 16.27 -1.48
CA PRO A 87 -4.67 15.39 -0.91
C PRO A 87 -4.28 13.93 -0.93
N MET A 88 -3.51 13.49 -1.91
CA MET A 88 -3.09 12.10 -1.95
C MET A 88 -2.07 11.81 -0.84
N LEU A 89 -1.16 12.72 -0.62
CA LEU A 89 -0.18 12.56 0.44
C LEU A 89 -0.85 12.64 1.81
N SER A 90 -1.84 13.53 1.96
CA SER A 90 -2.59 13.62 3.21
C SER A 90 -3.33 12.33 3.53
N SER A 91 -3.95 11.71 2.52
CA SER A 91 -4.62 10.44 2.72
C SER A 91 -3.63 9.36 3.15
N LEU A 92 -2.45 9.38 2.58
CA LEU A 92 -1.43 8.39 2.91
C LEU A 92 -0.96 8.57 4.36
N ILE A 93 -0.70 9.80 4.76
CA ILE A 93 -0.22 10.08 6.10
C ILE A 93 -1.29 9.79 7.15
N ASN A 94 -2.54 10.06 6.83
CA ASN A 94 -3.63 9.89 7.77
C ASN A 94 -4.19 8.46 7.80
N SER A 95 -3.67 7.56 6.99
CA SER A 95 -4.15 6.19 6.99
C SER A 95 -3.72 5.49 8.27
N LYS A 96 -4.45 4.44 8.64
CA LYS A 96 -4.13 3.68 9.85
C LYS A 96 -3.09 2.60 9.58
N SER A 97 -2.16 2.88 8.70
CA SER A 97 -1.10 1.92 8.41
C SER A 97 0.05 2.09 9.38
N SER A 98 0.80 1.03 9.59
CA SER A 98 1.98 1.10 10.45
C SER A 98 3.22 1.46 9.65
N SER A 99 3.17 1.40 8.34
CA SER A 99 4.30 1.79 7.49
C SER A 99 3.81 2.29 6.15
N ILE A 100 4.67 2.95 5.42
CA ILE A 100 4.33 3.58 4.15
C ILE A 100 5.38 3.20 3.12
N CYS A 101 4.91 2.86 1.91
CA CYS A 101 5.78 2.66 0.76
C CYS A 101 5.50 3.79 -0.23
N SER A 102 6.43 4.68 -0.41
CA SER A 102 6.22 5.86 -1.24
C SER A 102 7.07 5.80 -2.48
N VAL A 103 6.49 6.13 -3.63
CA VAL A 103 7.17 6.07 -4.91
C VAL A 103 7.21 7.44 -5.54
N SER A 104 8.34 7.80 -6.09
CA SER A 104 8.51 9.04 -6.82
C SER A 104 8.86 8.73 -8.26
N TYR A 105 8.19 9.39 -9.22
CA TYR A 105 8.56 9.28 -10.61
C TYR A 105 9.34 10.50 -10.97
N THR A 106 10.51 10.33 -11.52
CA THR A 106 11.19 11.44 -12.11
C THR A 106 10.65 11.47 -13.47
N HIS A 107 10.20 12.53 -13.95
CA HIS A 107 9.74 12.56 -15.22
C HIS A 107 10.76 12.65 -16.14
N LEU A 108 11.62 11.83 -16.21
CA LEU A 108 12.45 11.83 -17.19
C LEU A 108 11.79 11.42 -18.30
N THR A 109 12.09 11.79 -19.16
CA THR A 109 11.64 11.65 -20.40
C THR A 109 11.55 10.29 -20.91
N LEU A 110 11.99 9.33 -20.29
CA LEU A 110 11.87 8.08 -20.84
C LEU A 110 10.45 7.69 -20.81
N PRO A 111 9.91 7.24 -21.85
CA PRO A 111 8.55 6.84 -21.92
C PRO A 111 8.41 5.51 -21.28
N THR A 112 8.71 5.39 -20.09
CA THR A 112 8.60 4.17 -19.51
C THR A 112 7.25 4.02 -19.01
N THR A 113 6.74 2.89 -19.06
CA THR A 113 5.63 2.62 -18.41
C THR A 113 5.98 2.40 -17.06
N PRO A 114 5.32 2.89 -16.22
CA PRO A 114 5.59 2.68 -14.90
C PRO A 114 5.30 1.29 -14.63
N TYR A 115 5.86 0.68 -14.11
CA TYR A 115 5.67 -0.46 -13.87
C TYR A 115 5.42 -0.59 -12.74
N VAL A 116 5.12 -1.20 -12.44
CA VAL A 116 4.64 -1.48 -11.47
C VAL A 116 5.21 -2.13 -10.78
#